data_c121c85f05bfcbc0cc36fa4aaccdae39
#
_entry.id   c121c85f05bfcbc0cc36fa4aaccdae39
#
_cell.length_a   1.000
_cell.length_b   1.000
_cell.length_c   1.000
_cell.angle_alpha   90.00
_cell.angle_beta   90.00
_cell.angle_gamma   90.00
#
_symmetry.space_group_name_H-M   'P 1'
#
loop_
_entity.id
_entity.type
_entity.pdbx_description
1 polymer ?
#
loop_
_entity_poly.entity_id
_entity_poly.type
_entity_poly.pdbx_seq_one_letter_code
_entity_poly.pdbx_strand_id
1 'polypeptide(L)'
;MQAMDSATSQINQLSERIRAAASDKTPLRICGSGSKDFYGLRLQGEPLSTRALSGIVSYGPSELVVTVRAGTPLAELEATLASQGQCLAFEPPHFGEGSTVGGMVAAGLSGPSRASVGAVRDFVLGLEMINGQGELLPYGGQVMKNVAGYDD
;
A
#
# COMPACT_ATOMS: atom_id res chain seq x y z
N MET A 1 9.20 14.17 14.83
CA MET A 1 8.08 14.18 15.78
C MET A 1 6.76 14.60 15.11
N GLN A 2 6.66 15.77 14.46
CA GLN A 2 5.42 16.23 13.79
C GLN A 2 4.86 15.30 12.71
N ALA A 3 5.70 14.65 11.90
CA ALA A 3 5.24 13.76 10.82
C ALA A 3 4.66 12.41 11.33
N MET A 4 5.10 11.94 12.48
CA MET A 4 4.53 10.73 13.12
C MET A 4 3.16 11.03 13.74
N ASP A 5 3.01 12.20 14.36
CA ASP A 5 1.72 12.64 14.93
C ASP A 5 0.65 12.83 13.85
N SER A 6 1.03 13.37 12.69
CA SER A 6 0.14 13.53 11.53
C SER A 6 -0.36 12.20 10.98
N ALA A 7 0.53 11.22 10.84
CA ALA A 7 0.14 9.91 10.31
C ALA A 7 -0.76 9.13 11.26
N THR A 8 -0.47 9.17 12.55
CA THR A 8 -1.33 8.54 13.59
C THR A 8 -2.72 9.18 13.58
N SER A 9 -2.80 10.51 13.47
CA SER A 9 -4.06 11.22 13.34
C SER A 9 -4.85 10.77 12.11
N GLN A 10 -4.19 10.63 10.94
CA GLN A 10 -4.83 10.16 9.71
C GLN A 10 -5.33 8.72 9.80
N ILE A 11 -4.56 7.83 10.41
CA ILE A 11 -4.96 6.43 10.65
C ILE A 11 -6.21 6.41 11.55
N ASN A 12 -6.21 7.18 12.63
CA ASN A 12 -7.36 7.28 13.53
C ASN A 12 -8.61 7.79 12.81
N GLN A 13 -8.47 8.84 11.99
CA GLN A 13 -9.58 9.38 11.19
C GLN A 13 -10.16 8.32 10.21
N LEU A 14 -9.31 7.57 9.54
CA LEU A 14 -9.74 6.48 8.66
C LEU A 14 -10.48 5.39 9.44
N SER A 15 -9.94 4.99 10.60
CA SER A 15 -10.56 3.99 11.48
C SER A 15 -11.95 4.45 11.99
N GLU A 16 -12.06 5.69 12.44
CA GLU A 16 -13.33 6.27 12.86
C GLU A 16 -14.35 6.34 11.73
N ARG A 17 -13.92 6.76 10.54
CA ARG A 17 -14.77 6.80 9.36
C ARG A 17 -15.31 5.42 8.98
N ILE A 18 -14.46 4.38 9.04
CA ILE A 18 -14.86 3.00 8.77
C ILE A 18 -15.87 2.52 9.82
N ARG A 19 -15.62 2.78 11.11
CA ARG A 19 -16.55 2.41 12.19
C ARG A 19 -17.92 3.07 12.04
N ALA A 20 -17.94 4.36 11.74
CA ALA A 20 -19.18 5.09 11.49
C ALA A 20 -19.94 4.49 10.29
N ALA A 21 -19.27 4.26 9.18
CA ALA A 21 -19.89 3.67 8.01
C ALA A 21 -20.42 2.25 8.25
N ALA A 22 -19.70 1.45 9.05
CA ALA A 22 -20.16 0.12 9.46
C ALA A 22 -21.43 0.19 10.32
N SER A 23 -21.47 1.11 11.29
CA SER A 23 -22.65 1.36 12.13
C SER A 23 -23.86 1.79 11.30
N ASP A 24 -23.66 2.71 10.38
CA ASP A 24 -24.71 3.28 9.53
C ASP A 24 -25.06 2.40 8.33
N LYS A 25 -24.35 1.28 8.14
CA LYS A 25 -24.44 0.40 6.97
C LYS A 25 -24.24 1.14 5.64
N THR A 26 -23.41 2.15 5.67
CA THR A 26 -23.03 2.94 4.47
C THR A 26 -21.87 2.26 3.77
N PRO A 27 -22.02 1.86 2.50
CA PRO A 27 -20.90 1.28 1.75
C PRO A 27 -19.81 2.32 1.50
N LEU A 28 -18.55 1.93 1.70
CA LEU A 28 -17.38 2.74 1.41
C LEU A 28 -16.68 2.25 0.14
N ARG A 29 -16.16 3.18 -0.64
CA ARG A 29 -15.26 2.94 -1.76
C ARG A 29 -13.87 3.42 -1.40
N ILE A 30 -12.97 2.49 -1.11
CA ILE A 30 -11.58 2.81 -0.83
C ILE A 30 -10.90 3.22 -2.12
N CYS A 31 -10.24 4.38 -2.13
CA CYS A 31 -9.56 4.89 -3.32
C CYS A 31 -8.26 5.62 -2.96
N GLY A 32 -7.26 5.43 -3.82
CA GLY A 32 -6.07 6.26 -3.89
C GLY A 32 -6.30 7.43 -4.86
N SER A 33 -5.69 7.37 -6.04
CA SER A 33 -5.89 8.37 -7.10
C SER A 33 -7.11 8.11 -8.02
N GLY A 34 -7.71 6.92 -7.95
CA GLY A 34 -8.74 6.51 -8.88
C GLY A 34 -8.21 6.05 -10.26
N SER A 35 -6.90 5.91 -10.42
CA SER A 35 -6.27 5.51 -11.70
C SER A 35 -6.76 4.17 -12.25
N LYS A 36 -7.40 3.36 -11.43
CA LYS A 36 -7.97 2.04 -11.78
C LYS A 36 -9.51 1.99 -11.69
N ASP A 37 -10.17 3.13 -11.63
CA ASP A 37 -11.62 3.22 -11.53
C ASP A 37 -12.35 2.64 -12.77
N PHE A 38 -11.65 2.52 -13.89
CA PHE A 38 -12.13 1.85 -15.11
C PHE A 38 -12.09 0.32 -15.02
N TYR A 39 -11.37 -0.22 -14.02
CA TYR A 39 -11.12 -1.66 -13.89
C TYR A 39 -12.14 -2.29 -12.93
N GLY A 40 -12.97 -3.17 -13.43
CA GLY A 40 -13.96 -3.88 -12.64
C GLY A 40 -15.39 -3.43 -12.86
N LEU A 41 -16.21 -3.58 -11.83
CA LEU A 41 -17.63 -3.26 -11.85
C LEU A 41 -17.88 -1.78 -11.56
N ARG A 42 -19.17 -1.37 -11.70
CA ARG A 42 -19.60 -0.01 -11.39
C ARG A 42 -19.22 0.38 -9.96
N LEU A 43 -18.58 1.53 -9.83
CA LEU A 43 -18.20 2.09 -8.54
C LEU A 43 -19.43 2.42 -7.69
N GLN A 44 -19.43 1.96 -6.45
CA GLN A 44 -20.48 2.21 -5.47
C GLN A 44 -19.87 2.59 -4.11
N GLY A 45 -20.63 3.32 -3.30
CA GLY A 45 -20.23 3.73 -1.98
C GLY A 45 -19.58 5.12 -1.91
N GLU A 46 -19.52 5.64 -0.69
CA GLU A 46 -18.86 6.91 -0.40
C GLU A 46 -17.34 6.77 -0.52
N PRO A 47 -16.64 7.73 -1.13
CA PRO A 47 -15.21 7.64 -1.28
C PRO A 47 -14.49 7.73 0.09
N LEU A 48 -13.61 6.77 0.35
CA LEU A 48 -12.66 6.79 1.44
C LEU A 48 -11.25 6.92 0.84
N SER A 49 -10.72 8.14 0.83
CA SER A 49 -9.42 8.42 0.24
C SER A 49 -8.28 8.07 1.18
N THR A 50 -7.29 7.33 0.66
CA THR A 50 -6.05 7.00 1.37
C THR A 50 -4.91 7.95 1.03
N ARG A 51 -5.10 8.93 0.14
CA ARG A 51 -4.04 9.81 -0.39
C ARG A 51 -3.30 10.61 0.67
N ALA A 52 -3.99 11.02 1.72
CA ALA A 52 -3.38 11.77 2.82
C ALA A 52 -2.35 10.93 3.59
N LEU A 53 -2.53 9.60 3.64
CA LEU A 53 -1.59 8.69 4.27
C LEU A 53 -0.43 8.40 3.31
N SER A 54 0.46 9.37 3.12
CA SER A 54 1.56 9.35 2.15
C SER A 54 2.91 9.49 2.82
N GLY A 55 3.96 9.07 2.13
CA GLY A 55 5.37 9.21 2.49
C GLY A 55 6.09 7.88 2.68
N ILE A 56 7.40 7.91 2.49
CA ILE A 56 8.31 6.81 2.79
C ILE A 56 8.64 6.85 4.27
N VAL A 57 8.36 5.77 4.99
CA VAL A 57 8.58 5.66 6.44
C VAL A 57 10.03 5.30 6.74
N SER A 58 10.57 4.34 6.00
CA SER A 58 11.96 3.92 6.11
C SER A 58 12.43 3.31 4.79
N TYR A 59 13.73 3.42 4.52
CA TYR A 59 14.36 2.81 3.37
C TYR A 59 15.77 2.33 3.73
N GLY A 60 16.01 1.05 3.56
CA GLY A 60 17.31 0.40 3.76
C GLY A 60 17.84 -0.12 2.42
N PRO A 61 18.60 0.68 1.64
CA PRO A 61 19.09 0.25 0.32
C PRO A 61 19.96 -1.00 0.37
N SER A 62 20.77 -1.15 1.43
CA SER A 62 21.62 -2.35 1.63
C SER A 62 20.82 -3.61 1.93
N GLU A 63 19.65 -3.46 2.53
CA GLU A 63 18.76 -4.55 2.90
C GLU A 63 17.68 -4.81 1.84
N LEU A 64 17.61 -3.96 0.82
CA LEU A 64 16.61 -4.00 -0.24
C LEU A 64 15.16 -3.93 0.28
N VAL A 65 14.95 -3.18 1.35
CA VAL A 65 13.65 -3.04 2.01
C VAL A 65 13.24 -1.58 2.11
N VAL A 66 12.00 -1.30 1.78
CA VAL A 66 11.38 0.01 1.94
C VAL A 66 10.00 -0.14 2.61
N THR A 67 9.73 0.72 3.59
CA THR A 67 8.40 0.83 4.21
C THR A 67 7.73 2.11 3.74
N VAL A 68 6.57 1.97 3.13
CA VAL A 68 5.87 3.05 2.42
C VAL A 68 4.41 3.09 2.84
N ARG A 69 3.87 4.28 3.02
CA ARG A 69 2.45 4.48 3.28
C ARG A 69 1.61 4.30 2.02
N ALA A 70 0.41 3.77 2.18
CA ALA A 70 -0.45 3.37 1.07
C ALA A 70 -0.80 4.49 0.08
N GLY A 71 -0.94 5.72 0.56
CA GLY A 71 -1.26 6.90 -0.27
C GLY A 71 -0.08 7.50 -1.03
N THR A 72 1.14 6.99 -0.84
CA THR A 72 2.34 7.48 -1.53
C THR A 72 2.21 7.26 -3.03
N PRO A 73 2.49 8.28 -3.86
CA PRO A 73 2.56 8.10 -5.30
C PRO A 73 3.58 7.02 -5.69
N LEU A 74 3.21 6.10 -6.56
CA LEU A 74 4.11 5.04 -7.04
C LEU A 74 5.36 5.62 -7.70
N ALA A 75 5.21 6.71 -8.46
CA ALA A 75 6.33 7.41 -9.08
C ALA A 75 7.33 7.98 -8.05
N GLU A 76 6.88 8.40 -6.86
CA GLU A 76 7.75 8.84 -5.78
C GLU A 76 8.59 7.70 -5.23
N LEU A 77 7.97 6.54 -5.02
CA LEU A 77 8.69 5.33 -4.62
C LEU A 77 9.76 4.96 -5.66
N GLU A 78 9.37 4.86 -6.93
CA GLU A 78 10.27 4.51 -8.03
C GLU A 78 11.45 5.51 -8.16
N ALA A 79 11.17 6.80 -8.04
CA ALA A 79 12.22 7.83 -8.07
C ALA A 79 13.18 7.69 -6.88
N THR A 80 12.67 7.37 -5.70
CA THR A 80 13.51 7.13 -4.51
C THR A 80 14.40 5.92 -4.69
N LEU A 81 13.87 4.80 -5.20
CA LEU A 81 14.67 3.61 -5.50
C LEU A 81 15.73 3.91 -6.56
N ALA A 82 15.35 4.60 -7.64
CA ALA A 82 16.27 4.97 -8.73
C ALA A 82 17.43 5.84 -8.25
N SER A 83 17.23 6.71 -7.27
CA SER A 83 18.29 7.52 -6.67
C SER A 83 19.42 6.69 -6.04
N GLN A 84 19.14 5.43 -5.71
CA GLN A 84 20.09 4.46 -5.17
C GLN A 84 20.46 3.36 -6.19
N GLY A 85 20.14 3.56 -7.46
CA GLY A 85 20.38 2.58 -8.52
C GLY A 85 19.54 1.31 -8.39
N GLN A 86 18.38 1.39 -7.71
CA GLN A 86 17.47 0.29 -7.49
C GLN A 86 16.14 0.49 -8.21
N CYS A 87 15.39 -0.58 -8.40
CA CYS A 87 14.04 -0.56 -8.97
C CYS A 87 13.17 -1.65 -8.36
N LEU A 88 11.86 -1.56 -8.59
CA LEU A 88 10.96 -2.69 -8.33
C LEU A 88 11.29 -3.83 -9.30
N ALA A 89 11.34 -5.06 -8.82
CA ALA A 89 11.61 -6.23 -9.67
C ALA A 89 10.43 -6.53 -10.61
N PHE A 90 9.21 -6.22 -10.19
CA PHE A 90 7.99 -6.31 -10.99
C PHE A 90 7.66 -4.96 -11.64
N GLU A 91 6.78 -4.94 -12.61
CA GLU A 91 6.44 -3.77 -13.44
C GLU A 91 4.98 -3.36 -13.23
N PRO A 92 4.65 -2.67 -12.12
CA PRO A 92 3.27 -2.30 -11.85
C PRO A 92 2.77 -1.24 -12.84
N PRO A 93 1.62 -1.45 -13.49
CA PRO A 93 1.07 -0.44 -14.39
C PRO A 93 0.54 0.77 -13.61
N HIS A 94 0.87 1.96 -14.07
CA HIS A 94 0.42 3.22 -13.45
C HIS A 94 -1.02 3.58 -13.81
N PHE A 95 -1.44 3.38 -15.06
CA PHE A 95 -2.73 3.82 -15.61
C PHE A 95 -3.03 5.31 -15.36
N GLY A 96 -2.04 6.16 -15.62
CA GLY A 96 -2.12 7.60 -15.43
C GLY A 96 -1.33 8.11 -14.23
N GLU A 97 -1.37 9.42 -14.07
CA GLU A 97 -0.65 10.10 -13.00
C GLU A 97 -1.28 9.84 -11.62
N GLY A 98 -0.45 9.84 -10.59
CA GLY A 98 -0.88 9.75 -9.21
C GLY A 98 -1.28 8.36 -8.73
N SER A 99 -1.01 7.29 -9.48
CA SER A 99 -1.16 5.91 -8.98
C SER A 99 -0.43 5.74 -7.63
N THR A 100 -1.09 5.11 -6.65
CA THR A 100 -0.55 4.98 -5.30
C THR A 100 0.01 3.58 -5.03
N VAL A 101 0.95 3.49 -4.09
CA VAL A 101 1.53 2.21 -3.64
C VAL A 101 0.45 1.28 -3.10
N GLY A 102 -0.49 1.77 -2.29
CA GLY A 102 -1.61 0.97 -1.81
C GLY A 102 -2.52 0.48 -2.93
N GLY A 103 -2.79 1.31 -3.94
CA GLY A 103 -3.54 0.92 -5.13
C GLY A 103 -2.82 -0.12 -5.98
N MET A 104 -1.49 -0.06 -6.06
CA MET A 104 -0.65 -1.05 -6.72
C MET A 104 -0.77 -2.42 -6.02
N VAL A 105 -0.58 -2.44 -4.70
CA VAL A 105 -0.67 -3.67 -3.89
C VAL A 105 -2.08 -4.26 -3.97
N ALA A 106 -3.11 -3.44 -3.80
CA ALA A 106 -4.51 -3.88 -3.83
C ALA A 106 -4.92 -4.47 -5.18
N ALA A 107 -4.42 -3.90 -6.29
CA ALA A 107 -4.69 -4.43 -7.62
C ALA A 107 -3.89 -5.71 -7.94
N GLY A 108 -2.71 -5.87 -7.36
CA GLY A 108 -1.86 -7.04 -7.56
C GLY A 108 -1.33 -7.23 -8.99
N LEU A 109 -1.45 -6.18 -9.83
CA LEU A 109 -0.98 -6.22 -11.22
C LEU A 109 0.53 -6.09 -11.24
N SER A 110 1.20 -7.06 -11.86
CA SER A 110 2.65 -7.26 -11.74
C SER A 110 3.42 -7.00 -13.04
N GLY A 111 2.72 -6.71 -14.12
CA GLY A 111 3.30 -6.45 -15.44
C GLY A 111 3.80 -7.69 -16.18
N PRO A 112 4.43 -7.49 -17.36
CA PRO A 112 4.78 -8.58 -18.27
C PRO A 112 5.87 -9.51 -17.71
N SER A 113 6.77 -9.01 -16.87
CA SER A 113 7.87 -9.81 -16.30
C SER A 113 7.42 -10.78 -15.18
N ARG A 114 6.12 -10.80 -14.84
CA ARG A 114 5.60 -11.63 -13.74
C ARG A 114 6.02 -13.10 -13.81
N ALA A 115 6.08 -13.66 -15.00
CA ALA A 115 6.45 -15.06 -15.19
C ALA A 115 7.91 -15.36 -14.78
N SER A 116 8.79 -14.34 -14.86
CA SER A 116 10.22 -14.48 -14.58
C SER A 116 10.58 -14.00 -13.17
N VAL A 117 9.99 -12.87 -12.71
CA VAL A 117 10.39 -12.22 -11.47
C VAL A 117 9.43 -12.47 -10.31
N GLY A 118 8.20 -12.90 -10.58
CA GLY A 118 7.17 -13.11 -9.57
C GLY A 118 6.10 -12.01 -9.55
N ALA A 119 5.13 -12.18 -8.68
CA ALA A 119 4.00 -11.27 -8.51
C ALA A 119 4.28 -10.25 -7.39
N VAL A 120 3.53 -9.14 -7.34
CA VAL A 120 3.59 -8.14 -6.26
C VAL A 120 3.61 -8.77 -4.87
N ARG A 121 2.75 -9.76 -4.63
CA ARG A 121 2.64 -10.47 -3.35
C ARG A 121 3.95 -11.14 -2.89
N ASP A 122 4.81 -11.51 -3.84
CA ASP A 122 6.07 -12.18 -3.54
C ASP A 122 7.13 -11.19 -3.01
N PHE A 123 6.89 -9.88 -3.21
CA PHE A 123 7.76 -8.79 -2.78
C PHE A 123 7.21 -8.01 -1.57
N VAL A 124 5.95 -8.22 -1.20
CA VAL A 124 5.36 -7.59 -0.02
C VAL A 124 5.69 -8.44 1.20
N LEU A 125 6.60 -7.96 2.03
CA LEU A 125 7.05 -8.65 3.24
C LEU A 125 6.03 -8.54 4.38
N GLY A 126 5.34 -7.42 4.46
CA GLY A 126 4.32 -7.18 5.47
C GLY A 126 3.50 -5.94 5.14
N LEU A 127 2.41 -5.79 5.84
CA LEU A 127 1.52 -4.64 5.72
C LEU A 127 0.78 -4.38 7.04
N GLU A 128 0.36 -3.15 7.23
CA GLU A 128 -0.65 -2.78 8.21
C GLU A 128 -1.95 -2.45 7.49
N MET A 129 -3.05 -3.00 7.96
CA MET A 129 -4.36 -2.85 7.33
C MET A 129 -5.41 -2.45 8.37
N ILE A 130 -6.25 -1.50 8.00
CA ILE A 130 -7.47 -1.20 8.77
C ILE A 130 -8.58 -2.10 8.24
N ASN A 131 -9.12 -2.95 9.09
CA ASN A 131 -10.21 -3.87 8.73
C ASN A 131 -11.60 -3.18 8.71
N GLY A 132 -12.65 -3.93 8.38
CA GLY A 132 -14.02 -3.43 8.36
C GLY A 132 -14.59 -3.01 9.73
N GLN A 133 -13.93 -3.37 10.81
CA GLN A 133 -14.25 -2.92 12.17
C GLN A 133 -13.45 -1.66 12.58
N GLY A 134 -12.62 -1.14 11.70
CA GLY A 134 -11.76 0.01 11.98
C GLY A 134 -10.59 -0.32 12.91
N GLU A 135 -10.15 -1.57 12.94
CA GLU A 135 -9.00 -2.01 13.70
C GLU A 135 -7.75 -2.03 12.81
N LEU A 136 -6.64 -1.49 13.31
CA LEU A 136 -5.36 -1.55 12.64
C LEU A 136 -4.67 -2.88 12.97
N LEU A 137 -4.43 -3.69 11.96
CA LEU A 137 -3.89 -5.05 12.10
C LEU A 137 -2.59 -5.17 11.30
N PRO A 138 -1.48 -5.59 11.92
CA PRO A 138 -0.25 -5.90 11.23
C PRO A 138 -0.27 -7.32 10.67
N TYR A 139 0.32 -7.50 9.49
CA TYR A 139 0.52 -8.78 8.83
C TYR A 139 1.96 -8.87 8.33
N GLY A 140 2.65 -10.01 8.57
CA GLY A 140 4.02 -10.21 8.15
C GLY A 140 5.01 -9.36 8.93
N GLY A 141 6.16 -9.04 8.31
CA GLY A 141 7.24 -8.28 8.93
C GLY A 141 8.16 -7.64 7.89
N GLN A 142 9.26 -7.06 8.36
CA GLN A 142 10.25 -6.40 7.50
C GLN A 142 11.36 -7.34 6.99
N VAL A 143 11.35 -8.59 7.41
CA VAL A 143 12.37 -9.60 7.04
C VAL A 143 11.79 -10.58 6.04
N MET A 144 12.57 -10.87 5.01
CA MET A 144 12.33 -12.02 4.18
C MET A 144 12.30 -13.27 5.07
N LYS A 145 11.46 -14.23 4.70
CA LYS A 145 11.26 -15.49 5.40
C LYS A 145 12.57 -15.98 6.02
N ASN A 146 12.64 -15.97 7.34
CA ASN A 146 13.84 -16.38 8.05
C ASN A 146 13.95 -17.89 7.97
N VAL A 147 14.96 -18.37 7.27
CA VAL A 147 15.25 -19.80 7.11
C VAL A 147 15.62 -20.45 8.44
N ALA A 148 16.12 -19.69 9.42
CA ALA A 148 16.52 -20.19 10.75
C ALA A 148 15.36 -20.71 11.61
N GLY A 149 14.11 -20.35 11.30
CA GLY A 149 12.92 -20.88 11.97
C GLY A 149 12.34 -22.14 11.33
N TYR A 150 13.01 -22.69 10.34
CA TYR A 150 12.57 -23.90 9.62
C TYR A 150 13.30 -25.17 10.05
N ASP A 151 14.36 -25.02 10.84
CA ASP A 151 15.23 -26.11 11.29
C ASP A 151 14.96 -26.53 12.75
N ASP A 152 13.86 -26.07 13.36
CA ASP A 152 13.43 -26.48 14.71
C ASP A 152 12.23 -27.45 14.65
#